data_28e861fff7c58a80bea1031db1b6b117
#
_entry.id   28e861fff7c58a80bea1031db1b6b117
#
_cell.length_a   1.000
_cell.length_b   1.000
_cell.length_c   1.000
_cell.angle_alpha   90.00
_cell.angle_beta   90.00
_cell.angle_gamma   90.00
#
_symmetry.space_group_name_H-M   'P 1'
#
loop_
_entity.id
_entity.type
_entity.pdbx_description
1 polymer ?
#
loop_
_entity_poly.entity_id
_entity_poly.type
_entity_poly.pdbx_seq_one_letter_code
_entity_poly.pdbx_strand_id
1 'polypeptide(L)'
;MKHIPHFFISEKESEEKIISDDIFHHLIQVLRLKESSLFTCADNKGNFFECKIVNINKKNLTYEILQQSFFEKNNIEISLFQGITKIDVFEEILDKATQLGIDNIYPVIMDYSIISKDIYLKKQERFEKIIRSASEQSKRNFIPKLHKIEHLKNRLEILNPFNSIICYEKAKNPLKNILKTITNKEKINVLIGSEGGVSENEAKFFSENNYKIAKK
;
A
#
# COMPACT_ATOMS: atom_id res chain seq x y z
N MET A 1 -10.01 16.18 19.88
CA MET A 1 -8.80 15.39 20.19
C MET A 1 -7.64 15.96 19.39
N LYS A 2 -6.47 16.20 20.01
CA LYS A 2 -5.27 16.62 19.26
C LYS A 2 -4.81 15.43 18.41
N HIS A 3 -4.64 15.64 17.10
CA HIS A 3 -4.16 14.59 16.20
C HIS A 3 -2.72 14.21 16.60
N ILE A 4 -2.49 12.97 17.02
CA ILE A 4 -1.16 12.44 17.32
C ILE A 4 -0.60 11.92 15.98
N PRO A 5 0.51 12.51 15.47
CA PRO A 5 1.11 12.08 14.22
C PRO A 5 1.76 10.70 14.33
N HIS A 6 1.84 10.00 13.21
CA HIS A 6 2.43 8.67 13.11
C HIS A 6 3.46 8.62 11.99
N PHE A 7 4.59 7.92 12.23
CA PHE A 7 5.72 7.82 11.30
C PHE A 7 6.29 6.40 11.28
N PHE A 8 6.99 6.07 10.21
CA PHE A 8 7.84 4.89 10.18
C PHE A 8 9.28 5.28 10.49
N ILE A 9 9.91 4.55 11.41
CA ILE A 9 11.31 4.74 11.81
C ILE A 9 12.14 3.55 11.37
N SER A 10 13.43 3.78 11.17
CA SER A 10 14.43 2.74 10.94
C SER A 10 14.77 2.03 12.26
N GLU A 11 15.39 0.84 12.17
CA GLU A 11 15.88 0.10 13.31
C GLU A 11 16.89 0.94 14.13
N LYS A 12 17.80 1.63 13.44
CA LYS A 12 18.77 2.53 14.06
C LYS A 12 18.11 3.66 14.86
N GLU A 13 17.12 4.33 14.29
CA GLU A 13 16.37 5.38 14.98
C GLU A 13 15.63 4.85 16.22
N SER A 14 15.13 3.61 16.14
CA SER A 14 14.47 2.95 17.27
C SER A 14 15.44 2.59 18.39
N GLU A 15 16.63 2.11 18.05
CA GLU A 15 17.69 1.73 19.03
C GLU A 15 18.29 2.97 19.71
N GLU A 16 18.70 3.95 18.92
CA GLU A 16 19.33 5.18 19.40
C GLU A 16 18.32 6.15 20.06
N LYS A 17 17.02 5.98 19.79
CA LYS A 17 15.95 6.91 20.20
C LYS A 17 16.20 8.34 19.72
N ILE A 18 16.74 8.45 18.51
CA ILE A 18 17.08 9.71 17.85
C ILE A 18 16.39 9.74 16.49
N ILE A 19 15.72 10.85 16.19
CA ILE A 19 15.14 11.11 14.86
C ILE A 19 15.88 12.28 14.24
N SER A 20 16.31 12.10 12.99
CA SER A 20 17.00 13.10 12.17
C SER A 20 16.36 13.26 10.79
N ASP A 21 16.97 14.05 9.93
CA ASP A 21 16.69 14.19 8.50
C ASP A 21 15.21 14.53 8.18
N ASP A 22 14.61 13.85 7.23
CA ASP A 22 13.27 14.16 6.71
C ASP A 22 12.18 14.07 7.79
N ILE A 23 12.25 13.05 8.66
CA ILE A 23 11.25 12.87 9.74
C ILE A 23 11.39 14.00 10.76
N PHE A 24 12.61 14.34 11.15
CA PHE A 24 12.87 15.47 12.04
C PHE A 24 12.33 16.78 11.46
N HIS A 25 12.65 17.06 10.18
CA HIS A 25 12.15 18.26 9.50
C HIS A 25 10.62 18.29 9.52
N HIS A 26 9.97 17.18 9.20
CA HIS A 26 8.50 17.10 9.18
C HIS A 26 7.90 17.33 10.58
N LEU A 27 8.43 16.67 11.62
CA LEU A 27 7.94 16.82 12.99
C LEU A 27 8.08 18.28 13.50
N ILE A 28 9.22 18.92 13.24
CA ILE A 28 9.54 20.20 13.86
C ILE A 28 9.13 21.38 12.99
N GLN A 29 9.40 21.33 11.67
CA GLN A 29 9.14 22.47 10.78
C GLN A 29 7.71 22.49 10.25
N VAL A 30 7.14 21.30 9.92
CA VAL A 30 5.80 21.20 9.34
C VAL A 30 4.75 21.10 10.45
N LEU A 31 4.87 20.12 11.34
CA LEU A 31 3.90 19.87 12.41
C LEU A 31 4.12 20.75 13.65
N ARG A 32 5.26 21.39 13.74
CA ARG A 32 5.63 22.33 14.84
C ARG A 32 5.50 21.71 16.22
N LEU A 33 5.90 20.44 16.33
CA LEU A 33 5.94 19.77 17.62
C LEU A 33 7.03 20.38 18.51
N LYS A 34 6.83 20.29 19.80
CA LYS A 34 7.72 20.83 20.83
C LYS A 34 8.14 19.69 21.78
N GLU A 35 9.08 19.98 22.66
CA GLU A 35 9.38 19.11 23.78
C GLU A 35 8.10 18.73 24.53
N SER A 36 8.05 17.53 25.03
CA SER A 36 6.88 16.89 25.63
C SER A 36 5.69 16.59 24.70
N SER A 37 5.79 16.89 23.39
CA SER A 37 4.78 16.48 22.41
C SER A 37 4.79 14.96 22.22
N LEU A 38 3.60 14.40 22.02
CA LEU A 38 3.40 12.97 21.75
C LEU A 38 3.38 12.71 20.24
N PHE A 39 3.94 11.58 19.83
CA PHE A 39 3.83 11.01 18.49
C PHE A 39 3.84 9.49 18.57
N THR A 40 3.44 8.83 17.51
CA THR A 40 3.56 7.37 17.39
C THR A 40 4.49 7.01 16.25
N CYS A 41 5.13 5.86 16.33
CA CYS A 41 5.92 5.33 15.23
C CYS A 41 5.86 3.79 15.14
N ALA A 42 6.19 3.28 13.97
CA ALA A 42 6.30 1.85 13.69
C ALA A 42 7.61 1.54 12.94
N ASP A 43 8.12 0.33 13.10
CA ASP A 43 9.36 -0.13 12.45
C ASP A 43 9.13 -0.95 11.16
N ASN A 44 7.89 -1.02 10.69
CA ASN A 44 7.48 -1.86 9.57
C ASN A 44 7.74 -3.38 9.75
N LYS A 45 8.04 -3.81 10.99
CA LYS A 45 8.26 -5.22 11.37
C LYS A 45 7.22 -5.72 12.36
N GLY A 46 6.31 -4.83 12.81
CA GLY A 46 5.22 -5.11 13.75
C GLY A 46 5.34 -4.38 15.08
N ASN A 47 6.49 -3.79 15.39
CA ASN A 47 6.59 -2.96 16.58
C ASN A 47 5.93 -1.59 16.35
N PHE A 48 5.14 -1.20 17.32
CA PHE A 48 4.47 0.10 17.39
C PHE A 48 4.85 0.76 18.72
N PHE A 49 5.20 2.04 18.65
CA PHE A 49 5.69 2.78 19.79
C PHE A 49 4.86 4.05 19.99
N GLU A 50 4.44 4.29 21.23
CA GLU A 50 3.96 5.60 21.67
C GLU A 50 5.14 6.35 22.28
N CYS A 51 5.44 7.52 21.74
CA CYS A 51 6.66 8.25 22.03
C CYS A 51 6.39 9.67 22.49
N LYS A 52 7.33 10.20 23.27
CA LYS A 52 7.32 11.60 23.72
C LYS A 52 8.66 12.24 23.42
N ILE A 53 8.64 13.43 22.84
CA ILE A 53 9.86 14.21 22.56
C ILE A 53 10.47 14.67 23.89
N VAL A 54 11.74 14.33 24.10
CA VAL A 54 12.51 14.70 25.30
C VAL A 54 13.29 15.99 25.04
N ASN A 55 14.05 16.06 23.94
CA ASN A 55 14.87 17.21 23.61
C ASN A 55 14.92 17.44 22.10
N ILE A 56 15.03 18.70 21.70
CA ILE A 56 15.12 19.14 20.30
C ILE A 56 16.41 19.89 20.09
N ASN A 57 17.29 19.35 19.24
CA ASN A 57 18.52 19.98 18.79
C ASN A 57 18.34 20.61 17.40
N LYS A 58 19.41 21.24 16.87
CA LYS A 58 19.38 21.89 15.55
C LYS A 58 19.10 20.94 14.39
N LYS A 59 19.50 19.64 14.47
CA LYS A 59 19.44 18.67 13.38
C LYS A 59 18.75 17.35 13.74
N ASN A 60 18.42 17.15 15.00
CA ASN A 60 17.77 15.93 15.46
C ASN A 60 16.93 16.19 16.71
N LEU A 61 16.12 15.24 17.07
CA LEU A 61 15.45 15.19 18.37
C LEU A 61 15.70 13.84 19.04
N THR A 62 15.64 13.83 20.37
CA THR A 62 15.61 12.60 21.16
C THR A 62 14.22 12.38 21.72
N TYR A 63 13.83 11.14 21.88
CA TYR A 63 12.53 10.76 22.39
C TYR A 63 12.62 9.61 23.40
N GLU A 64 11.61 9.47 24.23
CA GLU A 64 11.38 8.34 25.10
C GLU A 64 10.19 7.52 24.60
N ILE A 65 10.27 6.19 24.74
CA ILE A 65 9.16 5.27 24.45
C ILE A 65 8.33 5.16 25.73
N LEU A 66 7.06 5.58 25.66
CA LEU A 66 6.11 5.48 26.75
C LEU A 66 5.44 4.10 26.78
N GLN A 67 5.12 3.57 25.61
CA GLN A 67 4.51 2.25 25.43
C GLN A 67 5.00 1.60 24.14
N GLN A 68 5.20 0.28 24.19
CA GLN A 68 5.48 -0.55 23.04
C GLN A 68 4.40 -1.63 22.92
N SER A 69 3.95 -1.85 21.70
CA SER A 69 3.02 -2.93 21.34
C SER A 69 3.57 -3.67 20.12
N PHE A 70 3.20 -4.94 19.97
CA PHE A 70 3.55 -5.73 18.80
C PHE A 70 2.28 -6.15 18.07
N PHE A 71 2.26 -5.93 16.76
CA PHE A 71 1.16 -6.29 15.87
C PHE A 71 1.65 -7.31 14.86
N GLU A 72 1.00 -8.44 14.81
CA GLU A 72 1.18 -9.39 13.71
C GLU A 72 0.49 -8.89 12.44
N LYS A 73 1.00 -9.33 11.29
CA LYS A 73 0.28 -9.11 10.03
C LYS A 73 -1.07 -9.84 10.09
N ASN A 74 -2.06 -9.26 9.43
CA ASN A 74 -3.36 -9.91 9.28
C ASN A 74 -3.22 -11.29 8.68
N ASN A 75 -4.06 -12.23 9.09
CA ASN A 75 -4.11 -13.58 8.53
C ASN A 75 -4.55 -13.60 7.05
N ILE A 76 -5.05 -12.49 6.53
CA ILE A 76 -5.47 -12.35 5.13
C ILE A 76 -4.55 -11.34 4.48
N GLU A 77 -3.77 -11.77 3.49
CA GLU A 77 -2.96 -10.92 2.62
C GLU A 77 -3.79 -10.51 1.39
N ILE A 78 -3.96 -9.22 1.18
CA ILE A 78 -4.69 -8.69 0.03
C ILE A 78 -3.72 -8.01 -0.94
N SER A 79 -3.72 -8.50 -2.19
CA SER A 79 -2.88 -7.98 -3.26
C SER A 79 -3.72 -7.32 -4.35
N LEU A 80 -3.38 -6.09 -4.70
CA LEU A 80 -3.98 -5.35 -5.81
C LEU A 80 -3.10 -5.49 -7.06
N PHE A 81 -3.63 -6.10 -8.11
CA PHE A 81 -3.08 -6.06 -9.47
C PHE A 81 -3.77 -4.94 -10.21
N GLN A 82 -3.08 -3.82 -10.36
CA GLN A 82 -3.65 -2.61 -10.94
C GLN A 82 -3.11 -2.41 -12.36
N GLY A 83 -4.01 -2.48 -13.35
CA GLY A 83 -3.71 -2.03 -14.70
C GLY A 83 -3.22 -0.58 -14.66
N ILE A 84 -2.06 -0.30 -15.29
CA ILE A 84 -1.48 1.03 -15.25
C ILE A 84 -2.40 2.07 -15.88
N THR A 85 -2.58 3.17 -15.17
CA THR A 85 -3.41 4.32 -15.54
C THR A 85 -2.54 5.55 -15.75
N LYS A 86 -3.13 6.70 -16.05
CA LYS A 86 -2.43 7.99 -15.98
C LYS A 86 -1.79 8.16 -14.60
N ILE A 87 -0.67 8.86 -14.55
CA ILE A 87 0.16 8.96 -13.34
C ILE A 87 -0.60 9.52 -12.15
N ASP A 88 -1.37 10.60 -12.36
CA ASP A 88 -2.19 11.24 -11.32
C ASP A 88 -3.28 10.30 -10.77
N VAL A 89 -3.96 9.56 -11.64
CA VAL A 89 -4.96 8.56 -11.26
C VAL A 89 -4.30 7.41 -10.48
N PHE A 90 -3.12 6.96 -10.93
CA PHE A 90 -2.40 5.89 -10.23
C PHE A 90 -1.92 6.33 -8.85
N GLU A 91 -1.45 7.57 -8.71
CA GLU A 91 -1.08 8.15 -7.41
C GLU A 91 -2.27 8.16 -6.44
N GLU A 92 -3.48 8.51 -6.92
CA GLU A 92 -4.70 8.45 -6.11
C GLU A 92 -5.05 7.01 -5.71
N ILE A 93 -4.92 6.04 -6.64
CA ILE A 93 -5.14 4.62 -6.35
C ILE A 93 -4.17 4.13 -5.27
N LEU A 94 -2.89 4.49 -5.35
CA LEU A 94 -1.90 4.13 -4.35
C LEU A 94 -2.27 4.66 -2.96
N ASP A 95 -2.66 5.92 -2.88
CA ASP A 95 -3.10 6.55 -1.64
C ASP A 95 -4.31 5.82 -1.04
N LYS A 96 -5.37 5.64 -1.82
CA LYS A 96 -6.62 5.02 -1.33
C LYS A 96 -6.47 3.53 -1.04
N ALA A 97 -5.79 2.77 -1.90
CA ALA A 97 -5.56 1.34 -1.68
C ALA A 97 -4.75 1.11 -0.40
N THR A 98 -3.73 1.95 -0.16
CA THR A 98 -2.96 1.91 1.08
C THR A 98 -3.83 2.15 2.30
N GLN A 99 -4.66 3.21 2.30
CA GLN A 99 -5.57 3.51 3.41
C GLN A 99 -6.59 2.39 3.66
N LEU A 100 -7.03 1.69 2.60
CA LEU A 100 -7.97 0.56 2.69
C LEU A 100 -7.34 -0.76 3.18
N GLY A 101 -6.02 -0.81 3.36
CA GLY A 101 -5.39 -1.97 3.99
C GLY A 101 -4.77 -2.98 3.02
N ILE A 102 -4.53 -2.64 1.75
CA ILE A 102 -3.79 -3.49 0.80
C ILE A 102 -2.37 -3.80 1.33
N ASP A 103 -1.89 -5.03 1.11
CA ASP A 103 -0.55 -5.47 1.51
C ASP A 103 0.45 -5.43 0.37
N ASN A 104 -0.01 -5.73 -0.86
CA ASN A 104 0.83 -5.72 -2.05
C ASN A 104 0.15 -4.99 -3.19
N ILE A 105 0.93 -4.21 -3.94
CA ILE A 105 0.48 -3.52 -5.15
C ILE A 105 1.35 -3.96 -6.31
N TYR A 106 0.74 -4.56 -7.32
CA TYR A 106 1.36 -5.03 -8.56
C TYR A 106 0.87 -4.17 -9.73
N PRO A 107 1.66 -3.15 -10.17
CA PRO A 107 1.35 -2.44 -11.41
C PRO A 107 1.50 -3.39 -12.59
N VAL A 108 0.48 -3.53 -13.42
CA VAL A 108 0.47 -4.45 -14.56
C VAL A 108 0.14 -3.73 -15.86
N ILE A 109 0.91 -4.05 -16.91
CA ILE A 109 0.64 -3.60 -18.27
C ILE A 109 -0.37 -4.55 -18.88
N MET A 110 -1.51 -4.02 -19.28
CA MET A 110 -2.65 -4.69 -19.87
C MET A 110 -2.89 -4.19 -21.29
N ASP A 111 -3.79 -4.82 -22.04
CA ASP A 111 -4.06 -4.48 -23.45
C ASP A 111 -4.42 -2.99 -23.66
N TYR A 112 -5.20 -2.40 -22.74
CA TYR A 112 -5.62 -1.01 -22.83
C TYR A 112 -4.74 -0.04 -22.02
N SER A 113 -3.54 -0.46 -21.63
CA SER A 113 -2.59 0.42 -20.95
C SER A 113 -1.98 1.42 -21.94
N ILE A 114 -2.17 2.73 -21.66
CA ILE A 114 -1.71 3.81 -22.55
C ILE A 114 -0.31 4.30 -22.17
N ILE A 115 0.05 4.23 -20.90
CA ILE A 115 1.31 4.74 -20.37
C ILE A 115 2.43 3.73 -20.60
N SER A 116 3.59 4.20 -21.05
CA SER A 116 4.76 3.34 -21.22
C SER A 116 5.42 2.95 -19.88
N LYS A 117 6.03 1.77 -19.86
CA LYS A 117 6.79 1.26 -18.71
C LYS A 117 7.85 2.25 -18.21
N ASP A 118 8.55 2.91 -19.12
CA ASP A 118 9.66 3.83 -18.79
C ASP A 118 9.18 5.08 -18.05
N ILE A 119 8.03 5.63 -18.42
CA ILE A 119 7.43 6.77 -17.71
C ILE A 119 7.09 6.37 -16.28
N TYR A 120 6.57 5.17 -16.12
CA TYR A 120 6.19 4.62 -14.82
C TYR A 120 7.40 4.40 -13.91
N LEU A 121 8.47 3.80 -14.44
CA LEU A 121 9.72 3.56 -13.70
C LEU A 121 10.35 4.86 -13.17
N LYS A 122 10.29 5.96 -13.94
CA LYS A 122 10.78 7.28 -13.49
C LYS A 122 10.01 7.86 -12.31
N LYS A 123 8.84 7.33 -11.98
CA LYS A 123 7.98 7.79 -10.89
C LYS A 123 8.00 6.89 -9.66
N GLN A 124 8.76 5.79 -9.69
CA GLN A 124 8.72 4.78 -8.63
C GLN A 124 8.99 5.36 -7.25
N GLU A 125 10.03 6.18 -7.07
CA GLU A 125 10.32 6.82 -5.78
C GLU A 125 9.17 7.69 -5.27
N ARG A 126 8.48 8.39 -6.18
CA ARG A 126 7.31 9.19 -5.83
C ARG A 126 6.14 8.30 -5.37
N PHE A 127 5.92 7.19 -6.05
CA PHE A 127 4.89 6.21 -5.66
C PHE A 127 5.16 5.62 -4.28
N GLU A 128 6.40 5.25 -3.98
CA GLU A 128 6.81 4.75 -2.67
C GLU A 128 6.60 5.79 -1.56
N LYS A 129 6.88 7.07 -1.84
CA LYS A 129 6.60 8.19 -0.92
C LYS A 129 5.11 8.36 -0.65
N ILE A 130 4.25 8.21 -1.68
CA ILE A 130 2.79 8.28 -1.52
C ILE A 130 2.30 7.15 -0.63
N ILE A 131 2.73 5.91 -0.88
CA ILE A 131 2.37 4.74 -0.08
C ILE A 131 2.80 4.92 1.38
N ARG A 132 4.03 5.40 1.60
CA ARG A 132 4.52 5.68 2.95
C ARG A 132 3.67 6.74 3.65
N SER A 133 3.43 7.87 3.01
CA SER A 133 2.61 8.95 3.56
C SER A 133 1.18 8.51 3.87
N ALA A 134 0.55 7.74 2.97
CA ALA A 134 -0.78 7.16 3.18
C ALA A 134 -0.79 6.17 4.35
N SER A 135 0.28 5.38 4.51
CA SER A 135 0.43 4.46 5.64
C SER A 135 0.56 5.20 6.97
N GLU A 136 1.33 6.29 6.99
CA GLU A 136 1.49 7.16 8.16
C GLU A 136 0.17 7.84 8.53
N GLN A 137 -0.53 8.40 7.55
CA GLN A 137 -1.81 9.07 7.74
C GLN A 137 -2.90 8.12 8.27
N SER A 138 -2.93 6.88 7.79
CA SER A 138 -3.88 5.85 8.21
C SER A 138 -3.41 5.02 9.41
N LYS A 139 -2.27 5.38 10.02
CA LYS A 139 -1.67 4.73 11.20
C LYS A 139 -1.46 3.22 11.02
N ARG A 140 -0.97 2.82 9.87
CA ARG A 140 -0.64 1.42 9.59
C ARG A 140 0.65 1.02 10.32
N ASN A 141 0.74 -0.25 10.71
CA ASN A 141 1.97 -0.84 11.27
C ASN A 141 2.89 -1.39 10.19
N PHE A 142 2.38 -1.57 8.97
CA PHE A 142 3.10 -2.12 7.83
C PHE A 142 2.84 -1.28 6.58
N ILE A 143 3.92 -0.95 5.86
CA ILE A 143 3.87 -0.26 4.57
C ILE A 143 3.58 -1.31 3.49
N PRO A 144 2.59 -1.11 2.62
CA PRO A 144 2.34 -1.99 1.48
C PRO A 144 3.56 -2.07 0.56
N LYS A 145 3.81 -3.25 0.01
CA LYS A 145 4.89 -3.45 -0.94
C LYS A 145 4.46 -3.06 -2.35
N LEU A 146 5.13 -2.07 -2.93
CA LEU A 146 5.01 -1.77 -4.36
C LEU A 146 5.96 -2.68 -5.14
N HIS A 147 5.41 -3.50 -6.03
CA HIS A 147 6.17 -4.39 -6.89
C HIS A 147 6.56 -3.69 -8.19
N LYS A 148 7.60 -4.22 -8.86
CA LYS A 148 8.02 -3.72 -10.17
C LYS A 148 6.90 -3.89 -11.19
N ILE A 149 6.73 -2.87 -12.05
CA ILE A 149 5.80 -2.92 -13.17
C ILE A 149 6.19 -4.03 -14.16
N GLU A 150 5.22 -4.86 -14.53
CA GLU A 150 5.40 -5.96 -15.48
C GLU A 150 4.17 -6.15 -16.36
N HIS A 151 4.32 -6.85 -17.47
CA HIS A 151 3.17 -7.30 -18.25
C HIS A 151 2.33 -8.29 -17.44
N LEU A 152 1.01 -8.19 -17.56
CA LEU A 152 0.07 -9.06 -16.84
C LEU A 152 0.40 -10.55 -16.99
N LYS A 153 0.78 -10.97 -18.21
CA LYS A 153 1.20 -12.36 -18.50
C LYS A 153 2.34 -12.87 -17.62
N ASN A 154 3.24 -11.98 -17.17
CA ASN A 154 4.38 -12.33 -16.32
C ASN A 154 4.00 -12.42 -14.83
N ARG A 155 2.75 -12.16 -14.50
CA ARG A 155 2.20 -12.17 -13.12
C ARG A 155 1.15 -13.26 -12.90
N LEU A 156 0.84 -14.07 -13.91
CA LEU A 156 -0.22 -15.08 -13.84
C LEU A 156 0.06 -16.19 -12.83
N GLU A 157 1.33 -16.48 -12.49
CA GLU A 157 1.68 -17.44 -11.44
C GLU A 157 1.21 -16.96 -10.05
N ILE A 158 1.33 -15.64 -9.80
CA ILE A 158 0.88 -15.04 -8.54
C ILE A 158 -0.62 -14.81 -8.58
N LEU A 159 -1.13 -14.29 -9.71
CA LEU A 159 -2.54 -14.09 -9.99
C LEU A 159 -3.17 -15.42 -10.42
N ASN A 160 -3.26 -16.38 -9.52
CA ASN A 160 -3.81 -17.69 -9.82
C ASN A 160 -5.35 -17.72 -9.67
N PRO A 161 -6.07 -18.65 -10.36
CA PRO A 161 -7.55 -18.64 -10.38
C PRO A 161 -8.22 -18.98 -9.05
N PHE A 162 -7.52 -19.62 -8.10
CA PHE A 162 -8.14 -20.11 -6.86
C PHE A 162 -8.47 -18.97 -5.88
N ASN A 163 -7.63 -17.94 -5.84
CA ASN A 163 -7.74 -16.83 -4.89
C ASN A 163 -7.78 -15.46 -5.57
N SER A 164 -8.04 -15.42 -6.89
CA SER A 164 -8.04 -14.17 -7.65
C SER A 164 -9.43 -13.78 -8.12
N ILE A 165 -9.72 -12.48 -8.05
CA ILE A 165 -10.95 -11.85 -8.51
C ILE A 165 -10.58 -10.86 -9.61
N ILE A 166 -11.18 -11.02 -10.78
CA ILE A 166 -11.03 -10.11 -11.92
C ILE A 166 -12.23 -9.17 -11.96
N CYS A 167 -11.99 -7.88 -11.76
CA CYS A 167 -13.06 -6.88 -11.84
C CYS A 167 -13.28 -6.47 -13.30
N TYR A 168 -14.43 -6.89 -13.86
CA TYR A 168 -14.79 -6.63 -15.26
C TYR A 168 -16.18 -6.02 -15.35
N GLU A 169 -16.32 -4.87 -16.01
CA GLU A 169 -17.58 -4.11 -16.06
C GLU A 169 -18.74 -4.84 -16.75
N LYS A 170 -18.42 -5.70 -17.76
CA LYS A 170 -19.42 -6.49 -18.48
C LYS A 170 -19.76 -7.82 -17.80
N ALA A 171 -19.15 -8.12 -16.62
CA ALA A 171 -19.45 -9.34 -15.89
C ALA A 171 -20.89 -9.34 -15.34
N LYS A 172 -21.45 -10.53 -15.18
CA LYS A 172 -22.82 -10.70 -14.66
C LYS A 172 -22.86 -10.96 -13.16
N ASN A 173 -21.81 -11.56 -12.61
CA ASN A 173 -21.77 -11.99 -11.22
C ASN A 173 -21.39 -10.83 -10.28
N PRO A 174 -22.23 -10.47 -9.29
CA PRO A 174 -21.87 -9.50 -8.28
C PRO A 174 -20.68 -9.97 -7.44
N LEU A 175 -19.81 -9.04 -7.06
CA LEU A 175 -18.63 -9.29 -6.22
C LEU A 175 -18.99 -10.07 -4.94
N LYS A 176 -20.11 -9.73 -4.28
CA LYS A 176 -20.61 -10.39 -3.08
C LYS A 176 -20.77 -11.91 -3.24
N ASN A 177 -21.20 -12.36 -4.41
CA ASN A 177 -21.39 -13.80 -4.69
C ASN A 177 -20.02 -14.47 -4.93
N ILE A 178 -19.11 -13.80 -5.62
CA ILE A 178 -17.75 -14.29 -5.88
C ILE A 178 -16.99 -14.48 -4.57
N LEU A 179 -17.05 -13.52 -3.64
CA LEU A 179 -16.38 -13.62 -2.34
C LEU A 179 -16.77 -14.87 -1.53
N LYS A 180 -18.00 -15.37 -1.69
CA LYS A 180 -18.45 -16.61 -1.04
C LYS A 180 -17.80 -17.86 -1.61
N THR A 181 -17.26 -17.80 -2.82
CA THR A 181 -16.65 -18.94 -3.53
C THR A 181 -15.13 -19.01 -3.34
N ILE A 182 -14.53 -18.04 -2.68
CA ILE A 182 -13.09 -18.06 -2.36
C ILE A 182 -12.87 -19.05 -1.23
N THR A 183 -12.13 -20.10 -1.51
CA THR A 183 -11.82 -21.17 -0.54
C THR A 183 -10.56 -20.87 0.26
N ASN A 184 -9.52 -20.37 -0.39
CA ASN A 184 -8.32 -19.89 0.32
C ASN A 184 -8.48 -18.40 0.65
N LYS A 185 -8.68 -18.13 1.93
CA LYS A 185 -8.85 -16.75 2.44
C LYS A 185 -7.55 -16.12 2.95
N GLU A 186 -6.45 -16.87 3.00
CA GLU A 186 -5.16 -16.34 3.47
C GLU A 186 -4.55 -15.35 2.49
N LYS A 187 -4.80 -15.55 1.19
CA LYS A 187 -4.33 -14.64 0.13
C LYS A 187 -5.45 -14.37 -0.86
N ILE A 188 -5.75 -13.10 -1.05
CA ILE A 188 -6.76 -12.65 -2.02
C ILE A 188 -6.10 -11.68 -2.99
N ASN A 189 -6.16 -12.00 -4.28
CA ASN A 189 -5.71 -11.14 -5.35
C ASN A 189 -6.92 -10.47 -6.02
N VAL A 190 -6.82 -9.18 -6.25
CA VAL A 190 -7.84 -8.42 -6.98
C VAL A 190 -7.19 -7.76 -8.19
N LEU A 191 -7.68 -8.04 -9.39
CA LEU A 191 -7.24 -7.38 -10.60
C LEU A 191 -8.27 -6.34 -11.03
N ILE A 192 -7.79 -5.12 -11.22
CA ILE A 192 -8.54 -3.98 -11.74
C ILE A 192 -7.82 -3.49 -13.01
N GLY A 193 -8.56 -3.31 -14.10
CA GLY A 193 -8.03 -2.82 -15.37
C GLY A 193 -7.54 -1.36 -15.33
N SER A 194 -6.94 -0.91 -16.42
CA SER A 194 -6.64 0.51 -16.67
C SER A 194 -7.92 1.32 -16.85
N GLU A 195 -7.84 2.58 -17.34
CA GLU A 195 -9.02 3.39 -17.66
C GLU A 195 -9.92 2.74 -18.71
N GLY A 196 -9.32 2.00 -19.66
CA GLY A 196 -10.06 1.24 -20.67
C GLY A 196 -10.65 -0.08 -20.15
N GLY A 197 -10.41 -0.42 -18.87
CA GLY A 197 -10.86 -1.66 -18.26
C GLY A 197 -10.02 -2.88 -18.63
N VAL A 198 -10.65 -4.05 -18.57
CA VAL A 198 -10.10 -5.34 -19.02
C VAL A 198 -10.57 -5.56 -20.47
N SER A 199 -9.69 -5.95 -21.38
CA SER A 199 -10.06 -6.22 -22.78
C SER A 199 -10.94 -7.47 -22.92
N GLU A 200 -11.64 -7.60 -24.03
CA GLU A 200 -12.44 -8.81 -24.31
C GLU A 200 -11.56 -10.05 -24.42
N ASN A 201 -10.35 -9.91 -24.97
CA ASN A 201 -9.38 -11.01 -25.07
C ASN A 201 -8.87 -11.43 -23.67
N GLU A 202 -8.53 -10.47 -22.81
CA GLU A 202 -8.14 -10.73 -21.43
C GLU A 202 -9.30 -11.36 -20.63
N ALA A 203 -10.51 -10.82 -20.76
CA ALA A 203 -11.71 -11.37 -20.10
C ALA A 203 -12.01 -12.81 -20.57
N LYS A 204 -11.87 -13.09 -21.86
CA LYS A 204 -12.00 -14.43 -22.42
C LYS A 204 -10.94 -15.37 -21.85
N PHE A 205 -9.66 -14.96 -21.85
CA PHE A 205 -8.58 -15.71 -21.23
C PHE A 205 -8.87 -16.06 -19.77
N PHE A 206 -9.28 -15.10 -18.96
CA PHE A 206 -9.61 -15.32 -17.56
C PHE A 206 -10.78 -16.30 -17.38
N SER A 207 -11.82 -16.20 -18.24
CA SER A 207 -12.98 -17.10 -18.22
C SER A 207 -12.59 -18.53 -18.56
N GLU A 208 -11.81 -18.73 -19.63
CA GLU A 208 -11.34 -20.05 -20.08
C GLU A 208 -10.39 -20.72 -19.09
N ASN A 209 -9.70 -19.95 -18.26
CA ASN A 209 -8.77 -20.43 -17.23
C ASN A 209 -9.36 -20.44 -15.81
N ASN A 210 -10.69 -20.46 -15.68
CA ASN A 210 -11.43 -20.61 -14.43
C ASN A 210 -11.20 -19.50 -13.38
N TYR A 211 -10.81 -18.29 -13.80
CA TYR A 211 -10.75 -17.16 -12.90
C TYR A 211 -12.14 -16.68 -12.48
N LYS A 212 -12.24 -16.16 -11.28
CA LYS A 212 -13.48 -15.58 -10.76
C LYS A 212 -13.64 -14.15 -11.30
N ILE A 213 -14.63 -13.96 -12.17
CA ILE A 213 -14.88 -12.66 -12.80
C ILE A 213 -16.09 -12.02 -12.12
N ALA A 214 -15.89 -10.85 -11.51
CA ALA A 214 -16.90 -10.10 -10.79
C ALA A 214 -17.29 -8.82 -11.55
N LYS A 215 -18.57 -8.46 -11.45
CA LYS A 215 -19.03 -7.15 -11.89
C LYS A 215 -18.44 -6.08 -10.95
N LYS A 216 -17.86 -5.07 -11.58
CA LYS A 216 -17.36 -3.87 -10.89
C LYS A 216 -18.52 -3.09 -10.27
#